data_76765694c8362f32dd723cc89f82f566
#
_entry.id   76765694c8362f32dd723cc89f82f566
#
_cell.length_a   1.000
_cell.length_b   1.000
_cell.length_c   1.000
_cell.angle_alpha   90.00
_cell.angle_beta   90.00
_cell.angle_gamma   90.00
#
_symmetry.space_group_name_H-M   'P 1'
#
loop_
_entity.id
_entity.type
_entity.pdbx_description
1 polymer ?
#
loop_
_entity_poly.entity_id
_entity_poly.type
_entity_poly.pdbx_seq_one_letter_code
_entity_poly.pdbx_strand_id
1 'polypeptide(L)'
;MGEIEEVVKRALWGIANDFVNELVLTVPVDTGALKLSVHAEVKEGVIFIKMLNYGLDIEFGTNPHYVDPEELKDWAKRKLGDESAAYGVSKGILRKGTRPQPFVRTAVNTKLKSIVLDNIKRQLS
;
A
#
# COMPACT_ATOMS: atom_id res chain seq x y z
N MET A 1 -23.54 0.56 -27.50
CA MET A 1 -22.66 1.45 -26.75
C MET A 1 -22.72 1.17 -25.26
N GLY A 2 -23.89 1.29 -24.63
CA GLY A 2 -24.02 1.05 -23.19
C GLY A 2 -23.53 -0.30 -22.70
N GLU A 3 -23.71 -1.37 -23.47
CA GLU A 3 -23.26 -2.71 -23.08
C GLU A 3 -21.74 -2.80 -22.95
N ILE A 4 -21.00 -2.25 -23.92
CA ILE A 4 -19.54 -2.26 -23.90
C ILE A 4 -19.01 -1.40 -22.75
N GLU A 5 -19.61 -0.23 -22.57
CA GLU A 5 -19.26 0.66 -21.45
C GLU A 5 -19.48 -0.01 -20.09
N GLU A 6 -20.59 -0.72 -19.94
CA GLU A 6 -20.91 -1.43 -18.71
C GLU A 6 -19.95 -2.59 -18.44
N VAL A 7 -19.57 -3.34 -19.48
CA VAL A 7 -18.60 -4.43 -19.36
C VAL A 7 -17.23 -3.90 -18.91
N VAL A 8 -16.76 -2.83 -19.55
CA VAL A 8 -15.50 -2.18 -19.18
C VAL A 8 -15.54 -1.66 -17.76
N LYS A 9 -16.63 -1.01 -17.38
CA LYS A 9 -16.81 -0.46 -16.03
C LYS A 9 -16.76 -1.56 -14.96
N ARG A 10 -17.47 -2.66 -15.19
CA ARG A 10 -17.44 -3.81 -14.26
C ARG A 10 -16.05 -4.42 -14.17
N ALA A 11 -15.36 -4.56 -15.31
CA ALA A 11 -14.00 -5.07 -15.32
C ALA A 11 -13.05 -4.18 -14.51
N LEU A 12 -13.15 -2.85 -14.69
CA LEU A 12 -12.31 -1.90 -13.95
C LEU A 12 -12.56 -1.97 -12.45
N TRP A 13 -13.81 -2.04 -12.02
CA TRP A 13 -14.13 -2.18 -10.59
C TRP A 13 -13.67 -3.51 -10.04
N GLY A 14 -13.79 -4.59 -10.80
CA GLY A 14 -13.28 -5.91 -10.40
C GLY A 14 -11.77 -5.89 -10.24
N ILE A 15 -11.05 -5.30 -11.17
CA ILE A 15 -9.60 -5.14 -11.12
C ILE A 15 -9.21 -4.31 -9.88
N ALA A 16 -9.89 -3.18 -9.67
CA ALA A 16 -9.63 -2.29 -8.54
C ALA A 16 -9.80 -3.03 -7.21
N ASN A 17 -10.90 -3.75 -7.04
CA ASN A 17 -11.19 -4.49 -5.82
C ASN A 17 -10.17 -5.61 -5.57
N ASP A 18 -9.84 -6.39 -6.59
CA ASP A 18 -8.88 -7.48 -6.47
C ASP A 18 -7.49 -6.96 -6.15
N PHE A 19 -7.11 -5.84 -6.75
CA PHE A 19 -5.79 -5.23 -6.49
C PHE A 19 -5.72 -4.67 -5.06
N VAL A 20 -6.78 -4.00 -4.58
CA VAL A 20 -6.85 -3.54 -3.18
C VAL A 20 -6.69 -4.73 -2.23
N ASN A 21 -7.37 -5.84 -2.51
CA ASN A 21 -7.25 -7.03 -1.68
C ASN A 21 -5.81 -7.57 -1.62
N GLU A 22 -5.09 -7.54 -2.76
CA GLU A 22 -3.67 -7.90 -2.78
C GLU A 22 -2.81 -6.95 -1.95
N LEU A 23 -3.03 -5.65 -2.07
CA LEU A 23 -2.29 -4.67 -1.29
C LEU A 23 -2.54 -4.84 0.21
N VAL A 24 -3.79 -5.09 0.59
CA VAL A 24 -4.16 -5.31 1.99
C VAL A 24 -3.44 -6.52 2.57
N LEU A 25 -3.18 -7.56 1.76
CA LEU A 25 -2.45 -8.74 2.20
C LEU A 25 -0.94 -8.49 2.36
N THR A 26 -0.38 -7.57 1.58
CA THR A 26 1.07 -7.40 1.48
C THR A 26 1.60 -6.13 2.12
N VAL A 27 0.74 -5.16 2.42
CA VAL A 27 1.19 -3.91 3.05
C VAL A 27 1.80 -4.20 4.42
N PRO A 28 2.99 -3.62 4.71
CA PRO A 28 3.57 -3.73 6.04
C PRO A 28 2.65 -3.08 7.06
N VAL A 29 2.26 -3.82 8.10
CA VAL A 29 1.30 -3.37 9.08
C VAL A 29 1.92 -3.32 10.46
N ASP A 30 1.80 -2.19 11.14
CA ASP A 30 2.10 -2.04 12.54
C ASP A 30 0.79 -1.93 13.35
N THR A 31 0.02 -0.85 13.14
CA THR A 31 -1.24 -0.63 13.85
C THR A 31 -2.49 -1.04 13.06
N GLY A 32 -2.34 -1.29 11.78
CA GLY A 32 -3.44 -1.58 10.88
C GLY A 32 -4.04 -0.34 10.22
N ALA A 33 -3.65 0.86 10.63
CA ALA A 33 -4.21 2.10 10.08
C ALA A 33 -3.95 2.23 8.58
N LEU A 34 -2.73 1.94 8.12
CA LEU A 34 -2.40 1.99 6.69
C LEU A 34 -3.23 0.97 5.92
N LYS A 35 -3.28 -0.26 6.40
CA LYS A 35 -4.05 -1.35 5.79
C LYS A 35 -5.52 -0.96 5.61
N LEU A 36 -6.13 -0.41 6.65
CA LEU A 36 -7.54 0.01 6.61
C LEU A 36 -7.78 1.20 5.70
N SER A 37 -6.75 2.00 5.42
CA SER A 37 -6.88 3.18 4.56
C SER A 37 -6.82 2.85 3.08
N VAL A 38 -6.30 1.67 2.68
CA VAL A 38 -6.15 1.32 1.26
C VAL A 38 -7.53 1.15 0.63
N HIS A 39 -7.80 1.94 -0.39
CA HIS A 39 -9.06 1.86 -1.13
C HIS A 39 -8.85 2.30 -2.57
N ALA A 40 -9.82 2.00 -3.42
CA ALA A 40 -9.77 2.33 -4.83
C ALA A 40 -10.95 3.19 -5.23
N GLU A 41 -10.71 4.06 -6.21
CA GLU A 41 -11.76 4.81 -6.91
C GLU A 41 -11.57 4.58 -8.39
N VAL A 42 -12.67 4.50 -9.14
CA VAL A 42 -12.64 4.39 -10.60
C VAL A 42 -13.35 5.61 -11.17
N LYS A 43 -12.63 6.41 -11.93
CA LYS A 43 -13.17 7.60 -12.58
C LYS A 43 -12.64 7.70 -14.00
N GLU A 44 -13.55 7.90 -14.95
CA GLU A 44 -13.20 8.14 -16.36
C GLU A 44 -12.21 7.10 -16.93
N GLY A 45 -12.43 5.82 -16.60
CA GLY A 45 -11.58 4.73 -17.10
C GLY A 45 -10.25 4.59 -16.39
N VAL A 46 -10.03 5.30 -15.28
CA VAL A 46 -8.78 5.27 -14.51
C VAL A 46 -9.06 4.73 -13.12
N ILE A 47 -8.20 3.82 -12.68
CA ILE A 47 -8.25 3.29 -11.32
C ILE A 47 -7.26 4.08 -10.46
N PHE A 48 -7.77 4.67 -9.38
CA PHE A 48 -6.95 5.38 -8.39
C PHE A 48 -6.86 4.53 -7.13
N ILE A 49 -5.65 4.22 -6.70
CA ILE A 49 -5.43 3.55 -5.42
C ILE A 49 -5.02 4.62 -4.41
N LYS A 50 -5.77 4.72 -3.34
CA LYS A 50 -5.56 5.74 -2.30
C LYS A 50 -5.26 5.11 -0.96
N MET A 51 -4.43 5.76 -0.19
CA MET A 51 -4.04 5.32 1.16
C MET A 51 -3.49 6.50 1.95
N LEU A 52 -3.26 6.29 3.24
CA LEU A 52 -2.59 7.30 4.06
C LEU A 52 -1.23 7.67 3.47
N ASN A 53 -0.85 8.94 3.59
CA ASN A 53 0.36 9.47 2.97
C ASN A 53 1.64 8.71 3.34
N TYR A 54 1.74 8.21 4.57
CA TYR A 54 2.94 7.48 4.96
C TYR A 54 3.13 6.16 4.22
N GLY A 55 2.11 5.70 3.48
CA GLY A 55 2.26 4.57 2.56
C GLY A 55 3.30 4.83 1.48
N LEU A 56 3.44 6.08 1.03
CA LEU A 56 4.47 6.47 0.07
C LEU A 56 5.87 6.36 0.68
N ASP A 57 6.00 6.74 1.96
CA ASP A 57 7.27 6.62 2.67
C ASP A 57 7.70 5.15 2.82
N ILE A 58 6.74 4.27 3.04
CA ILE A 58 7.02 2.84 3.11
C ILE A 58 7.42 2.31 1.73
N GLU A 59 6.68 2.67 0.69
CA GLU A 59 6.94 2.21 -0.68
C GLU A 59 8.32 2.61 -1.18
N PHE A 60 8.68 3.87 -1.00
CA PHE A 60 9.90 4.44 -1.57
C PHE A 60 11.03 4.61 -0.57
N GLY A 61 10.78 4.41 0.73
CA GLY A 61 11.72 4.77 1.77
C GLY A 61 11.76 6.28 1.97
N THR A 62 12.56 6.73 2.92
CA THR A 62 12.71 8.16 3.20
C THR A 62 14.17 8.55 3.22
N ASN A 63 14.43 9.81 2.87
CA ASN A 63 15.74 10.42 3.05
C ASN A 63 16.02 10.62 4.55
N PRO A 64 17.28 10.83 4.96
CA PRO A 64 17.58 11.16 6.35
C PRO A 64 16.74 12.35 6.84
N HIS A 65 16.11 12.20 7.99
CA HIS A 65 15.29 13.25 8.60
C HIS A 65 15.14 12.98 10.09
N TYR A 66 14.77 14.03 10.83
CA TYR A 66 14.54 13.90 12.27
C TYR A 66 13.16 13.29 12.55
N VAL A 67 13.14 12.32 13.47
CA VAL A 67 11.90 11.78 14.04
C VAL A 67 12.05 11.85 15.55
N ASP A 68 11.05 12.39 16.24
CA ASP A 68 11.05 12.44 17.69
C ASP A 68 10.98 11.01 18.26
N PRO A 69 11.96 10.60 19.09
CA PRO A 69 11.93 9.26 19.68
C PRO A 69 10.64 8.95 20.46
N GLU A 70 10.02 9.96 21.04
CA GLU A 70 8.75 9.77 21.77
C GLU A 70 7.65 9.22 20.86
N GLU A 71 7.63 9.64 19.61
CA GLU A 71 6.66 9.15 18.61
C GLU A 71 6.90 7.70 18.22
N LEU A 72 8.10 7.20 18.41
CA LEU A 72 8.49 5.83 18.04
C LEU A 72 8.37 4.83 19.19
N LYS A 73 8.11 5.27 20.42
CA LYS A 73 8.12 4.40 21.60
C LYS A 73 7.10 3.26 21.52
N ASP A 74 5.88 3.56 21.14
CA ASP A 74 4.84 2.52 21.02
C ASP A 74 5.21 1.50 19.94
N TRP A 75 5.69 1.97 18.82
CA TRP A 75 6.14 1.10 17.74
C TRP A 75 7.32 0.23 18.19
N ALA A 76 8.31 0.83 18.87
CA ALA A 76 9.48 0.11 19.34
C ALA A 76 9.10 -0.97 20.35
N LYS A 77 8.15 -0.67 21.24
CA LYS A 77 7.64 -1.63 22.20
C LYS A 77 6.97 -2.82 21.51
N ARG A 78 6.13 -2.55 20.51
CA ARG A 78 5.42 -3.62 19.78
C ARG A 78 6.35 -4.48 18.92
N LYS A 79 7.26 -3.85 18.18
CA LYS A 79 8.08 -4.54 17.17
C LYS A 79 9.39 -5.05 17.72
N LEU A 80 9.99 -4.35 18.67
CA LEU A 80 11.32 -4.67 19.20
C LEU A 80 11.29 -5.13 20.66
N GLY A 81 10.12 -5.04 21.29
CA GLY A 81 9.97 -5.44 22.69
C GLY A 81 10.62 -4.50 23.69
N ASP A 82 11.11 -3.35 23.24
CA ASP A 82 11.85 -2.40 24.07
C ASP A 82 11.58 -0.96 23.62
N GLU A 83 10.90 -0.22 24.49
CA GLU A 83 10.57 1.18 24.28
C GLU A 83 11.80 2.06 24.08
N SER A 84 12.89 1.75 24.79
CA SER A 84 14.13 2.53 24.70
C SER A 84 14.82 2.39 23.35
N ALA A 85 14.52 1.34 22.59
CA ALA A 85 15.05 1.18 21.23
C ALA A 85 14.62 2.32 20.30
N ALA A 86 13.55 3.07 20.64
CA ALA A 86 13.09 4.22 19.86
C ALA A 86 14.20 5.26 19.64
N TYR A 87 15.09 5.46 20.61
CA TYR A 87 16.19 6.42 20.47
C TYR A 87 17.20 5.99 19.41
N GLY A 88 17.56 4.72 19.38
CA GLY A 88 18.46 4.18 18.35
C GLY A 88 17.86 4.23 16.97
N VAL A 89 16.57 3.92 16.84
CA VAL A 89 15.85 3.99 15.57
C VAL A 89 15.78 5.42 15.07
N SER A 90 15.45 6.38 15.95
CA SER A 90 15.41 7.80 15.61
C SER A 90 16.77 8.29 15.06
N LYS A 91 17.87 7.92 15.71
CA LYS A 91 19.22 8.25 15.24
C LYS A 91 19.52 7.62 13.88
N GLY A 92 19.09 6.38 13.68
CA GLY A 92 19.27 5.68 12.39
C GLY A 92 18.55 6.39 11.26
N ILE A 93 17.31 6.81 11.49
CA ILE A 93 16.52 7.54 10.50
C ILE A 93 17.15 8.89 10.19
N LEU A 94 17.67 9.59 11.20
CA LEU A 94 18.35 10.87 11.00
C LEU A 94 19.60 10.72 10.15
N ARG A 95 20.32 9.62 10.27
CA ARG A 95 21.56 9.39 9.51
C ARG A 95 21.32 8.80 8.12
N LYS A 96 20.41 7.84 7.99
CA LYS A 96 20.25 7.02 6.78
C LYS A 96 18.89 7.09 6.14
N GLY A 97 17.87 7.62 6.83
CA GLY A 97 16.49 7.52 6.40
C GLY A 97 15.94 6.12 6.62
N THR A 98 14.92 5.74 5.88
CA THR A 98 14.30 4.42 5.95
C THR A 98 14.45 3.68 4.63
N ARG A 99 14.58 2.35 4.70
CA ARG A 99 14.67 1.52 3.49
C ARG A 99 13.31 1.39 2.82
N PRO A 100 13.25 1.36 1.48
CA PRO A 100 12.00 1.07 0.79
C PRO A 100 11.48 -0.33 1.10
N GLN A 101 10.17 -0.44 1.23
CA GLN A 101 9.46 -1.71 1.28
C GLN A 101 8.39 -1.64 0.19
N PRO A 102 8.73 -1.93 -1.08
CA PRO A 102 7.89 -1.60 -2.23
C PRO A 102 6.72 -2.57 -2.41
N PHE A 103 5.76 -2.53 -1.52
CA PHE A 103 4.60 -3.42 -1.54
C PHE A 103 3.68 -3.16 -2.75
N VAL A 104 3.51 -1.91 -3.17
CA VAL A 104 2.70 -1.59 -4.35
C VAL A 104 3.39 -2.08 -5.62
N ARG A 105 4.65 -1.75 -5.80
CA ARG A 105 5.42 -2.18 -6.98
C ARG A 105 5.49 -3.70 -7.07
N THR A 106 5.68 -4.37 -5.94
CA THR A 106 5.70 -5.83 -5.91
C THR A 106 4.35 -6.41 -6.35
N ALA A 107 3.24 -5.86 -5.85
CA ALA A 107 1.90 -6.30 -6.27
C ALA A 107 1.67 -6.06 -7.76
N VAL A 108 2.10 -4.91 -8.29
CA VAL A 108 2.01 -4.61 -9.73
C VAL A 108 2.79 -5.65 -10.54
N ASN A 109 4.04 -5.93 -10.14
CA ASN A 109 4.91 -6.81 -10.92
C ASN A 109 4.51 -8.29 -10.84
N THR A 110 3.91 -8.71 -9.72
CA THR A 110 3.62 -10.14 -9.49
C THR A 110 2.16 -10.53 -9.69
N LYS A 111 1.22 -9.61 -9.51
CA LYS A 111 -0.21 -9.95 -9.47
C LYS A 111 -1.09 -9.20 -10.46
N LEU A 112 -0.72 -7.99 -10.85
CA LEU A 112 -1.62 -7.15 -11.65
C LEU A 112 -2.03 -7.80 -12.97
N LYS A 113 -1.11 -8.40 -13.69
CA LYS A 113 -1.41 -9.03 -14.99
C LYS A 113 -2.49 -10.11 -14.84
N SER A 114 -2.35 -11.00 -13.88
CA SER A 114 -3.33 -12.07 -13.68
C SER A 114 -4.68 -11.53 -13.20
N ILE A 115 -4.66 -10.50 -12.35
CA ILE A 115 -5.89 -9.83 -11.89
C ILE A 115 -6.65 -9.23 -13.08
N VAL A 116 -5.95 -8.53 -13.97
CA VAL A 116 -6.55 -7.92 -15.16
C VAL A 116 -7.15 -9.00 -16.06
N LEU A 117 -6.38 -10.03 -16.37
CA LEU A 117 -6.85 -11.11 -17.25
C LEU A 117 -8.04 -11.86 -16.68
N ASP A 118 -8.03 -12.16 -15.39
CA ASP A 118 -9.13 -12.86 -14.74
C ASP A 118 -10.43 -12.05 -14.76
N ASN A 119 -10.32 -10.73 -14.55
CA ASN A 119 -11.50 -9.86 -14.59
C ASN A 119 -12.06 -9.71 -16.00
N ILE A 120 -11.20 -9.62 -17.02
CA ILE A 120 -11.64 -9.57 -18.41
C ILE A 120 -12.34 -10.87 -18.77
N LYS A 121 -11.77 -12.01 -18.41
CA LYS A 121 -12.37 -13.32 -18.68
C LYS A 121 -13.75 -13.48 -18.04
N ARG A 122 -13.91 -13.02 -16.79
CA ARG A 122 -15.20 -13.07 -16.10
C ARG A 122 -16.27 -12.28 -16.83
N GLN A 123 -15.92 -11.10 -17.38
CA GLN A 123 -16.90 -10.27 -18.08
C GLN A 123 -17.24 -10.80 -19.46
N LEU A 124 -16.37 -11.60 -20.08
CA LEU A 124 -16.57 -12.14 -21.42
C LEU A 124 -17.20 -13.55 -21.43
N SER A 125 -17.30 -14.19 -20.29
CA SER A 125 -17.88 -15.54 -20.20
C SER A 125 -19.36 -15.55 -19.93
#